data_9502f1c984247e6285f5569e5ac86054
#
_entry.id   9502f1c984247e6285f5569e5ac86054
#
_cell.length_a   1.000
_cell.length_b   1.000
_cell.length_c   1.000
_cell.angle_alpha   90.00
_cell.angle_beta   90.00
_cell.angle_gamma   90.00
#
_symmetry.space_group_name_H-M   'P 1'
#
loop_
_entity.id
_entity.type
_entity.pdbx_description
1 polymer ?
#
loop_
_entity_poly.entity_id
_entity_poly.type
_entity_poly.pdbx_seq_one_letter_code
_entity_poly.pdbx_strand_id
1 'polypeptide(L)'
;MIDAVIKVGGALLASEHDLATVITALEHAASGRTILIVPGGGPFADAVRAVDRLHALADDDAHWMAILGMEQFAVLLASRLTGARLVHRRGEIARAHLRGAIPVLAPYRWLREADPLPHSWDVTSDSIAAWVATQVGARRLILIKATAAHDSPAIVDRYFDRVRPPSMECSFVTPAMLTGKDGRADVYHTR
;
A
#
# COMPACT_ATOMS: atom_id res chain seq x y z
N MET A 1 -11.83 2.81 14.87
CA MET A 1 -11.90 3.44 13.53
C MET A 1 -10.45 3.59 13.07
N ILE A 2 -10.14 3.38 11.80
CA ILE A 2 -8.78 3.53 11.27
C ILE A 2 -8.62 4.99 10.78
N ASP A 3 -7.57 5.68 11.24
CA ASP A 3 -7.31 7.06 10.83
C ASP A 3 -6.87 7.14 9.37
N ALA A 4 -5.97 6.25 8.96
CA ALA A 4 -5.57 6.16 7.56
C ALA A 4 -5.17 4.75 7.14
N VAL A 5 -5.44 4.43 5.87
CA VAL A 5 -4.73 3.41 5.13
C VAL A 5 -3.62 4.09 4.34
N ILE A 6 -2.40 3.60 4.50
CA ILE A 6 -1.22 4.15 3.82
C ILE A 6 -0.68 3.08 2.86
N LYS A 7 -0.83 3.34 1.56
CA LYS A 7 -0.27 2.47 0.52
C LYS A 7 1.17 2.87 0.22
N VAL A 8 2.07 1.92 0.32
CA VAL A 8 3.49 2.10 0.00
C VAL A 8 3.77 1.58 -1.40
N GLY A 9 4.13 2.46 -2.31
CA GLY A 9 4.40 2.12 -3.71
C GLY A 9 5.60 1.18 -3.87
N GLY A 10 5.44 0.11 -4.66
CA GLY A 10 6.51 -0.86 -4.84
C GLY A 10 7.74 -0.33 -5.59
N ALA A 11 7.59 0.72 -6.39
CA ALA A 11 8.71 1.40 -7.07
C ALA A 11 9.70 2.04 -6.08
N LEU A 12 9.31 2.30 -4.84
CA LEU A 12 10.19 2.78 -3.77
C LEU A 12 11.34 1.80 -3.45
N LEU A 13 11.19 0.53 -3.79
CA LEU A 13 12.26 -0.47 -3.65
C LEU A 13 13.48 -0.22 -4.54
N ALA A 14 13.37 0.66 -5.53
CA ALA A 14 14.50 1.04 -6.38
C ALA A 14 15.51 1.98 -5.69
N SER A 15 15.13 2.62 -4.57
CA SER A 15 15.95 3.56 -3.80
C SER A 15 15.92 3.23 -2.32
N GLU A 16 17.05 2.79 -1.77
CA GLU A 16 17.18 2.54 -0.33
C GLU A 16 16.94 3.82 0.49
N HIS A 17 17.41 4.98 -0.02
CA HIS A 17 17.22 6.27 0.63
C HIS A 17 15.71 6.64 0.73
N ASP A 18 14.97 6.50 -0.38
CA ASP A 18 13.54 6.81 -0.40
C ASP A 18 12.75 5.85 0.50
N LEU A 19 13.10 4.58 0.46
CA LEU A 19 12.47 3.58 1.32
C LEU A 19 12.73 3.90 2.81
N ALA A 20 13.96 4.23 3.19
CA ALA A 20 14.32 4.61 4.55
C ALA A 20 13.55 5.87 5.02
N THR A 21 13.44 6.88 4.15
CA THR A 21 12.64 8.09 4.42
C THR A 21 11.18 7.73 4.68
N VAL A 22 10.61 6.85 3.85
CA VAL A 22 9.21 6.40 4.00
C VAL A 22 9.04 5.60 5.30
N ILE A 23 9.97 4.70 5.64
CA ILE A 23 9.92 3.93 6.90
C ILE A 23 9.86 4.86 8.10
N THR A 24 10.76 5.86 8.17
CA THR A 24 10.77 6.86 9.25
C THR A 24 9.44 7.62 9.33
N ALA A 25 8.88 8.02 8.19
CA ALA A 25 7.61 8.71 8.14
C ALA A 25 6.43 7.84 8.61
N LEU A 26 6.44 6.54 8.30
CA LEU A 26 5.42 5.58 8.73
C LEU A 26 5.47 5.35 10.25
N GLU A 27 6.66 5.22 10.83
CA GLU A 27 6.85 5.10 12.28
C GLU A 27 6.35 6.35 13.01
N HIS A 28 6.67 7.53 12.48
CA HIS A 28 6.14 8.79 13.02
C HIS A 28 4.61 8.86 12.89
N ALA A 29 4.05 8.50 11.75
CA ALA A 29 2.60 8.48 11.52
C ALA A 29 1.86 7.54 12.47
N ALA A 30 2.47 6.39 12.82
CA ALA A 30 1.91 5.42 13.76
C ALA A 30 1.94 5.91 15.21
N SER A 31 2.76 6.92 15.53
CA SER A 31 2.83 7.51 16.87
C SER A 31 1.57 8.33 17.13
N GLY A 32 0.63 7.74 17.86
CA GLY A 32 -0.63 8.40 18.27
C GLY A 32 -1.79 8.30 17.25
N ARG A 33 -1.64 7.51 16.17
CA ARG A 33 -2.71 7.28 15.20
C ARG A 33 -2.85 5.80 14.86
N THR A 34 -4.07 5.40 14.51
CA THR A 34 -4.35 4.04 14.04
C THR A 34 -4.20 3.97 12.52
N ILE A 35 -3.07 3.46 12.04
CA ILE A 35 -2.80 3.31 10.61
C ILE A 35 -2.79 1.83 10.19
N LEU A 36 -3.06 1.57 8.92
CA LEU A 36 -2.86 0.28 8.27
C LEU A 36 -1.96 0.50 7.05
N ILE A 37 -0.87 -0.24 6.96
CA ILE A 37 0.05 -0.17 5.82
C ILE A 37 -0.36 -1.23 4.80
N VAL A 38 -0.50 -0.82 3.53
CA VAL A 38 -0.77 -1.70 2.38
C VAL A 38 0.43 -1.64 1.42
N PRO A 39 1.12 -2.75 1.16
CA PRO A 39 2.26 -2.79 0.24
C PRO A 39 1.81 -2.68 -1.21
N GLY A 40 2.67 -2.18 -2.09
CA GLY A 40 2.58 -2.35 -3.53
C GLY A 40 3.21 -3.66 -4.00
N GLY A 41 3.18 -3.93 -5.30
CA GLY A 41 3.82 -5.12 -5.87
C GLY A 41 5.31 -4.94 -6.16
N GLY A 42 5.70 -3.79 -6.71
CA GLY A 42 7.08 -3.47 -7.08
C GLY A 42 7.74 -4.52 -7.97
N PRO A 43 9.05 -4.74 -7.80
CA PRO A 43 9.80 -5.70 -8.62
C PRO A 43 9.26 -7.14 -8.53
N PHE A 44 8.56 -7.49 -7.45
CA PHE A 44 7.93 -8.81 -7.32
C PHE A 44 6.75 -8.97 -8.29
N ALA A 45 5.88 -7.96 -8.40
CA ALA A 45 4.80 -7.96 -9.39
C ALA A 45 5.33 -7.73 -10.83
N ASP A 46 6.44 -7.01 -10.99
CA ASP A 46 7.07 -6.84 -12.29
C ASP A 46 7.67 -8.16 -12.82
N ALA A 47 8.18 -9.01 -11.92
CA ALA A 47 8.57 -10.38 -12.28
C ALA A 47 7.37 -11.20 -12.79
N VAL A 48 6.20 -11.07 -12.14
CA VAL A 48 4.96 -11.71 -12.62
C VAL A 48 4.56 -11.18 -14.00
N ARG A 49 4.62 -9.85 -14.24
CA ARG A 49 4.37 -9.27 -15.57
C ARG A 49 5.32 -9.79 -16.63
N ALA A 50 6.58 -10.02 -16.28
CA ALA A 50 7.57 -10.59 -17.20
C ALA A 50 7.23 -12.04 -17.56
N VAL A 51 6.84 -12.84 -16.57
CA VAL A 51 6.38 -14.23 -16.78
C VAL A 51 5.10 -14.27 -17.62
N ASP A 52 4.13 -13.40 -17.31
CA ASP A 52 2.88 -13.30 -18.05
C ASP A 52 3.10 -12.98 -19.53
N ARG A 53 3.93 -11.98 -19.83
CA ARG A 53 4.28 -11.66 -21.24
C ARG A 53 4.94 -12.82 -22.00
N LEU A 54 5.67 -13.69 -21.31
CA LEU A 54 6.37 -14.81 -21.93
C LEU A 54 5.47 -16.03 -22.08
N HIS A 55 4.58 -16.28 -21.13
CA HIS A 55 3.82 -17.52 -21.02
C HIS A 55 2.32 -17.36 -21.25
N ALA A 56 1.83 -16.11 -21.44
CA ALA A 56 0.41 -15.78 -21.60
C ALA A 56 -0.44 -16.44 -20.50
N LEU A 57 -0.18 -16.04 -19.26
CA LEU A 57 -0.89 -16.57 -18.09
C LEU A 57 -2.40 -16.29 -18.21
N ALA A 58 -3.22 -17.14 -17.59
CA ALA A 58 -4.61 -16.78 -17.35
C ALA A 58 -4.68 -15.55 -16.41
N ASP A 59 -5.66 -14.68 -16.62
CA ASP A 59 -5.84 -13.45 -15.83
C ASP A 59 -5.91 -13.74 -14.32
N ASP A 60 -6.58 -14.84 -13.94
CA ASP A 60 -6.68 -15.31 -12.55
C ASP A 60 -5.30 -15.63 -11.96
N ASP A 61 -4.47 -16.37 -12.72
CA ASP A 61 -3.14 -16.76 -12.25
C ASP A 61 -2.24 -15.54 -12.11
N ALA A 62 -2.20 -14.64 -13.10
CA ALA A 62 -1.43 -13.41 -13.07
C ALA A 62 -1.86 -12.51 -11.89
N HIS A 63 -3.17 -12.39 -11.66
CA HIS A 63 -3.73 -11.60 -10.55
C HIS A 63 -3.25 -12.13 -9.18
N TRP A 64 -3.44 -13.42 -8.92
CA TRP A 64 -3.05 -13.99 -7.63
C TRP A 64 -1.55 -14.02 -7.42
N MET A 65 -0.77 -14.27 -8.46
CA MET A 65 0.69 -14.18 -8.40
C MET A 65 1.15 -12.74 -8.09
N ALA A 66 0.52 -11.72 -8.69
CA ALA A 66 0.85 -10.31 -8.40
C ALA A 66 0.53 -9.93 -6.95
N ILE A 67 -0.58 -10.43 -6.38
CA ILE A 67 -0.93 -10.22 -4.96
C ILE A 67 0.06 -10.93 -4.04
N LEU A 68 0.55 -12.14 -4.38
CA LEU A 68 1.64 -12.79 -3.65
C LEU A 68 2.94 -11.96 -3.73
N GLY A 69 3.17 -11.25 -4.84
CA GLY A 69 4.25 -10.27 -4.93
C GLY A 69 4.11 -9.12 -3.93
N MET A 70 2.88 -8.66 -3.68
CA MET A 70 2.62 -7.67 -2.61
C MET A 70 2.93 -8.24 -1.21
N GLU A 71 2.67 -9.52 -0.95
CA GLU A 71 3.03 -10.15 0.33
C GLU A 71 4.54 -10.18 0.57
N GLN A 72 5.34 -10.43 -0.46
CA GLN A 72 6.80 -10.36 -0.34
C GLN A 72 7.24 -8.96 0.09
N PHE A 73 6.66 -7.91 -0.47
CA PHE A 73 6.94 -6.55 -0.03
C PHE A 73 6.40 -6.26 1.38
N ALA A 74 5.26 -6.84 1.78
CA ALA A 74 4.75 -6.74 3.14
C ALA A 74 5.75 -7.28 4.17
N VAL A 75 6.37 -8.43 3.88
CA VAL A 75 7.40 -9.04 4.74
C VAL A 75 8.60 -8.10 4.89
N LEU A 76 9.07 -7.52 3.78
CA LEU A 76 10.18 -6.57 3.80
C LEU A 76 9.82 -5.31 4.61
N LEU A 77 8.66 -4.71 4.40
CA LEU A 77 8.22 -3.54 5.18
C LEU A 77 8.14 -3.87 6.67
N ALA A 78 7.54 -5.02 7.03
CA ALA A 78 7.43 -5.43 8.42
C ALA A 78 8.80 -5.69 9.08
N SER A 79 9.80 -6.13 8.33
CA SER A 79 11.17 -6.33 8.84
C SER A 79 11.94 -5.03 9.07
N ARG A 80 11.53 -3.95 8.41
CA ARG A 80 12.19 -2.64 8.49
C ARG A 80 11.52 -1.67 9.46
N LEU A 81 10.24 -1.85 9.76
CA LEU A 81 9.45 -1.00 10.65
C LEU A 81 9.54 -1.50 12.09
N THR A 82 9.91 -0.63 13.00
CA THR A 82 9.94 -0.94 14.44
C THR A 82 8.52 -1.20 14.96
N GLY A 83 8.31 -2.35 15.59
CA GLY A 83 7.01 -2.70 16.15
C GLY A 83 5.95 -3.11 15.11
N ALA A 84 6.34 -3.35 13.86
CA ALA A 84 5.41 -3.81 12.84
C ALA A 84 4.95 -5.25 13.06
N ARG A 85 3.74 -5.54 12.58
CA ARG A 85 3.15 -6.88 12.58
C ARG A 85 2.42 -7.15 11.27
N LEU A 86 2.73 -8.27 10.65
CA LEU A 86 1.94 -8.76 9.52
C LEU A 86 0.53 -9.12 9.98
N VAL A 87 -0.46 -8.69 9.19
CA VAL A 87 -1.88 -9.02 9.36
C VAL A 87 -2.42 -9.55 8.04
N HIS A 88 -3.18 -10.65 8.10
CA HIS A 88 -3.67 -11.36 6.92
C HIS A 88 -5.19 -11.23 6.73
N ARG A 89 -5.89 -10.65 7.70
CA ARG A 89 -7.34 -10.50 7.73
C ARG A 89 -7.75 -9.24 8.47
N ARG A 90 -8.90 -8.70 8.12
CA ARG A 90 -9.48 -7.52 8.76
C ARG A 90 -9.52 -7.62 10.31
N GLY A 91 -9.92 -8.77 10.85
CA GLY A 91 -10.03 -8.96 12.30
C GLY A 91 -8.69 -8.93 13.07
N GLU A 92 -7.54 -9.03 12.37
CA GLU A 92 -6.23 -8.98 13.00
C GLU A 92 -5.73 -7.56 13.20
N ILE A 93 -6.24 -6.59 12.44
CA ILE A 93 -5.81 -5.18 12.46
C ILE A 93 -6.04 -4.56 13.85
N ALA A 94 -7.26 -4.70 14.38
CA ALA A 94 -7.60 -4.18 15.71
C ALA A 94 -6.75 -4.82 16.81
N ARG A 95 -6.47 -6.13 16.69
CA ARG A 95 -5.60 -6.84 17.65
C ARG A 95 -4.15 -6.35 17.60
N ALA A 96 -3.65 -5.98 16.41
CA ALA A 96 -2.32 -5.40 16.26
C ALA A 96 -2.25 -4.05 16.98
N HIS A 97 -3.21 -3.15 16.75
CA HIS A 97 -3.28 -1.85 17.42
C HIS A 97 -3.39 -1.97 18.96
N LEU A 98 -4.22 -2.90 19.46
CA LEU A 98 -4.35 -3.12 20.91
C LEU A 98 -3.04 -3.56 21.57
N ARG A 99 -2.11 -4.10 20.81
CA ARG A 99 -0.76 -4.49 21.25
C ARG A 99 0.30 -3.42 20.97
N GLY A 100 -0.10 -2.24 20.53
CA GLY A 100 0.81 -1.15 20.16
C GLY A 100 1.62 -1.44 18.89
N ALA A 101 1.21 -2.40 18.07
CA ALA A 101 1.92 -2.76 16.84
C ALA A 101 1.39 -2.01 15.63
N ILE A 102 2.26 -1.78 14.63
CA ILE A 102 1.92 -1.20 13.34
C ILE A 102 1.48 -2.33 12.40
N PRO A 103 0.19 -2.44 12.02
CA PRO A 103 -0.26 -3.48 11.11
C PRO A 103 0.24 -3.23 9.68
N VAL A 104 0.90 -4.23 9.10
CA VAL A 104 1.27 -4.29 7.68
C VAL A 104 0.47 -5.42 7.05
N LEU A 105 -0.33 -5.09 6.05
CA LEU A 105 -1.21 -6.07 5.39
C LEU A 105 -0.41 -7.00 4.48
N ALA A 106 -0.49 -8.31 4.74
CA ALA A 106 -0.18 -9.38 3.80
C ALA A 106 -1.50 -9.75 3.09
N PRO A 107 -1.77 -9.25 1.88
CA PRO A 107 -3.12 -9.12 1.36
C PRO A 107 -3.73 -10.40 0.80
N TYR A 108 -2.92 -11.39 0.42
CA TYR A 108 -3.35 -12.56 -0.35
C TYR A 108 -4.53 -13.28 0.28
N ARG A 109 -4.44 -13.60 1.57
CA ARG A 109 -5.47 -14.38 2.25
C ARG A 109 -6.81 -13.66 2.29
N TRP A 110 -6.82 -12.39 2.63
CA TRP A 110 -8.06 -11.60 2.72
C TRP A 110 -8.67 -11.38 1.34
N LEU A 111 -7.85 -11.03 0.35
CA LEU A 111 -8.34 -10.83 -1.01
C LEU A 111 -8.83 -12.14 -1.64
N ARG A 112 -8.15 -13.26 -1.38
CA ARG A 112 -8.57 -14.57 -1.88
C ARG A 112 -9.92 -15.03 -1.29
N GLU A 113 -10.21 -14.67 -0.03
CA GLU A 113 -11.47 -14.99 0.62
C GLU A 113 -12.63 -14.07 0.16
N ALA A 114 -12.34 -12.80 -0.10
CA ALA A 114 -13.36 -11.81 -0.47
C ALA A 114 -13.59 -11.69 -1.98
N ASP A 115 -12.57 -11.94 -2.78
CA ASP A 115 -12.53 -11.83 -4.24
C ASP A 115 -13.27 -10.61 -4.82
N PRO A 116 -12.92 -9.38 -4.40
CA PRO A 116 -13.77 -8.21 -4.60
C PRO A 116 -13.49 -7.44 -5.88
N LEU A 117 -12.41 -7.75 -6.60
CA LEU A 117 -11.89 -6.93 -7.69
C LEU A 117 -11.71 -7.77 -8.96
N PRO A 118 -11.90 -7.18 -10.14
CA PRO A 118 -11.62 -7.89 -11.40
C PRO A 118 -10.17 -8.38 -11.49
N HIS A 119 -9.98 -9.55 -12.04
CA HIS A 119 -8.68 -10.11 -12.33
C HIS A 119 -8.17 -9.55 -13.66
N SER A 120 -7.42 -8.48 -13.59
CA SER A 120 -6.78 -7.85 -14.75
C SER A 120 -5.64 -6.92 -14.31
N TRP A 121 -4.76 -6.56 -15.23
CA TRP A 121 -3.71 -5.58 -14.98
C TRP A 121 -4.21 -4.13 -14.88
N ASP A 122 -5.49 -3.86 -15.14
CA ASP A 122 -6.14 -2.59 -14.86
C ASP A 122 -6.38 -2.37 -13.35
N VAL A 123 -6.30 -3.46 -12.56
CA VAL A 123 -6.37 -3.46 -11.10
C VAL A 123 -4.98 -3.68 -10.53
N THR A 124 -4.48 -2.72 -9.77
CA THR A 124 -3.21 -2.85 -9.08
C THR A 124 -3.34 -2.60 -7.57
N SER A 125 -2.22 -2.46 -6.90
CA SER A 125 -2.18 -2.19 -5.45
C SER A 125 -2.88 -0.88 -5.04
N ASP A 126 -3.13 0.06 -5.97
CA ASP A 126 -3.86 1.30 -5.65
C ASP A 126 -5.35 1.00 -5.45
N SER A 127 -5.97 0.28 -6.40
CA SER A 127 -7.36 -0.21 -6.25
C SER A 127 -7.53 -1.12 -5.06
N ILE A 128 -6.57 -2.03 -4.81
CA ILE A 128 -6.57 -2.91 -3.64
C ILE A 128 -6.55 -2.07 -2.35
N ALA A 129 -5.69 -1.05 -2.26
CA ALA A 129 -5.63 -0.18 -1.10
C ALA A 129 -6.92 0.63 -0.88
N ALA A 130 -7.57 1.09 -1.97
CA ALA A 130 -8.84 1.79 -1.91
C ALA A 130 -9.97 0.88 -1.39
N TRP A 131 -10.02 -0.37 -1.88
CA TRP A 131 -10.95 -1.37 -1.36
C TRP A 131 -10.70 -1.65 0.12
N VAL A 132 -9.46 -1.92 0.50
CA VAL A 132 -9.08 -2.16 1.91
C VAL A 132 -9.49 -0.98 2.79
N ALA A 133 -9.21 0.26 2.37
CA ALA A 133 -9.57 1.46 3.10
C ALA A 133 -11.08 1.56 3.35
N THR A 134 -11.88 1.23 2.35
CA THR A 134 -13.34 1.15 2.46
C THR A 134 -13.76 0.06 3.45
N GLN A 135 -13.18 -1.13 3.37
CA GLN A 135 -13.54 -2.26 4.23
C GLN A 135 -13.22 -2.01 5.72
N VAL A 136 -12.15 -1.27 6.01
CA VAL A 136 -11.78 -0.96 7.40
C VAL A 136 -12.41 0.34 7.91
N GLY A 137 -13.16 1.05 7.09
CA GLY A 137 -13.77 2.34 7.42
C GLY A 137 -12.72 3.40 7.73
N ALA A 138 -11.66 3.46 6.91
CA ALA A 138 -10.60 4.45 7.08
C ALA A 138 -11.12 5.85 6.70
N ARG A 139 -10.65 6.88 7.43
CA ARG A 139 -10.96 8.27 7.12
C ARG A 139 -10.22 8.76 5.89
N ARG A 140 -8.98 8.29 5.70
CA ARG A 140 -8.06 8.72 4.64
C ARG A 140 -7.41 7.54 3.96
N LEU A 141 -7.14 7.73 2.67
CA LEU A 141 -6.24 6.89 1.89
C LEU A 141 -5.04 7.74 1.46
N ILE A 142 -3.85 7.34 1.85
CA ILE A 142 -2.60 8.01 1.48
C ILE A 142 -1.82 7.08 0.57
N LEU A 143 -1.48 7.54 -0.64
CA LEU A 143 -0.71 6.78 -1.62
C LEU A 143 0.71 7.35 -1.69
N ILE A 144 1.69 6.61 -1.13
CA ILE A 144 3.10 6.98 -1.25
C ILE A 144 3.65 6.41 -2.55
N LYS A 145 4.14 7.29 -3.43
CA LYS A 145 4.67 6.99 -4.76
C LYS A 145 6.13 7.44 -4.86
N ALA A 146 6.93 6.75 -5.65
CA ALA A 146 8.33 7.14 -5.89
C ALA A 146 8.45 8.46 -6.66
N THR A 147 7.48 8.76 -7.53
CA THR A 147 7.46 9.96 -8.40
C THR A 147 6.19 10.78 -8.16
N ALA A 148 6.26 12.08 -8.44
CA ALA A 148 5.14 12.98 -8.30
C ALA A 148 4.07 12.75 -9.37
N ALA A 149 2.84 13.20 -9.09
CA ALA A 149 1.68 13.03 -9.97
C ALA A 149 1.86 13.62 -11.38
N HIS A 150 2.56 14.75 -11.47
CA HIS A 150 2.79 15.46 -12.73
C HIS A 150 3.84 14.80 -13.62
N ASP A 151 4.62 13.85 -13.07
CA ASP A 151 5.64 13.12 -13.82
C ASP A 151 5.11 11.77 -14.37
N SER A 152 3.84 11.45 -14.13
CA SER A 152 3.23 10.20 -14.60
C SER A 152 1.89 10.48 -15.26
N PRO A 153 1.63 9.95 -16.48
CA PRO A 153 0.37 10.13 -17.20
C PRO A 153 -0.83 9.43 -16.50
N ALA A 154 -0.55 8.50 -15.60
CA ALA A 154 -1.57 7.86 -14.76
C ALA A 154 -1.00 7.64 -13.35
N ILE A 155 -1.40 8.50 -12.42
CA ILE A 155 -0.92 8.41 -11.03
C ILE A 155 -1.46 7.19 -10.30
N VAL A 156 -2.64 6.68 -10.68
CA VAL A 156 -3.29 5.48 -10.16
C VAL A 156 -3.67 4.53 -11.29
N ASP A 157 -4.00 3.30 -10.94
CA ASP A 157 -4.50 2.34 -11.93
C ASP A 157 -5.91 2.71 -12.42
N ARG A 158 -6.29 2.14 -13.59
CA ARG A 158 -7.53 2.49 -14.31
C ARG A 158 -8.80 2.14 -13.54
N TYR A 159 -8.72 1.24 -12.58
CA TYR A 159 -9.89 0.79 -11.81
C TYR A 159 -10.08 1.56 -10.50
N PHE A 160 -9.09 2.34 -10.08
CA PHE A 160 -9.02 3.03 -8.78
C PHE A 160 -10.27 3.87 -8.47
N ASP A 161 -10.70 4.72 -9.40
CA ASP A 161 -11.86 5.62 -9.19
C ASP A 161 -13.20 4.88 -9.11
N ARG A 162 -13.26 3.62 -9.58
CA ARG A 162 -14.44 2.76 -9.43
C ARG A 162 -14.55 2.16 -8.03
N VAL A 163 -13.43 2.04 -7.34
CA VAL A 163 -13.33 1.39 -6.02
C VAL A 163 -13.35 2.42 -4.89
N ARG A 164 -12.68 3.55 -5.09
CA ARG A 164 -12.57 4.61 -4.09
C ARG A 164 -13.88 5.39 -3.98
N PRO A 165 -14.55 5.41 -2.82
CA PRO A 165 -15.70 6.28 -2.61
C PRO A 165 -15.31 7.76 -2.80
N PRO A 166 -16.13 8.58 -3.49
CA PRO A 166 -15.83 10.02 -3.68
C PRO A 166 -15.65 10.79 -2.36
N SER A 167 -16.31 10.34 -1.29
CA SER A 167 -16.22 10.95 0.05
C SER A 167 -14.93 10.59 0.81
N MET A 168 -14.13 9.62 0.32
CA MET A 168 -12.87 9.24 0.97
C MET A 168 -11.79 10.27 0.64
N GLU A 169 -11.24 10.90 1.67
CA GLU A 169 -10.09 11.78 1.50
C GLU A 169 -8.88 10.97 0.97
N CYS A 170 -8.34 11.39 -0.16
CA CYS A 170 -7.21 10.72 -0.80
C CYS A 170 -6.09 11.71 -1.08
N SER A 171 -4.87 11.37 -0.70
CA SER A 171 -3.67 12.16 -0.94
C SER A 171 -2.55 11.35 -1.55
N PHE A 172 -1.71 12.04 -2.34
CA PHE A 172 -0.53 11.48 -2.99
C PHE A 172 0.71 12.11 -2.39
N VAL A 173 1.67 11.30 -1.99
CA VAL A 173 2.87 11.72 -1.29
C VAL A 173 4.09 11.10 -1.95
N THR A 174 5.17 11.86 -2.07
CA THR A 174 6.48 11.34 -2.50
C THR A 174 7.49 11.42 -1.35
N PRO A 175 8.60 10.67 -1.38
CA PRO A 175 9.66 10.79 -0.38
C PRO A 175 10.15 12.23 -0.19
N ALA A 176 10.28 13.00 -1.30
CA ALA A 176 10.68 14.39 -1.25
C ALA A 176 9.71 15.30 -0.47
N MET A 177 8.41 14.98 -0.48
CA MET A 177 7.38 15.69 0.30
C MET A 177 7.39 15.33 1.77
N LEU A 178 7.94 14.16 2.13
CA LEU A 178 8.03 13.69 3.52
C LEU A 178 9.16 14.37 4.30
N THR A 179 10.19 14.86 3.61
CA THR A 179 11.26 15.64 4.23
C THR A 179 10.80 17.09 4.44
N GLY A 180 10.04 17.33 5.52
CA GLY A 180 9.57 18.66 5.88
C GLY A 180 10.73 19.61 6.25
N LYS A 181 10.47 20.96 6.22
CA LYS A 181 11.45 22.01 6.59
C LYS A 181 12.04 21.83 8.01
N ASP A 182 11.37 21.06 8.85
CA ASP A 182 11.77 20.79 10.24
C ASP A 182 12.48 19.45 10.42
N GLY A 183 12.84 18.76 9.31
CA GLY A 183 13.49 17.43 9.35
C GLY A 183 12.58 16.30 9.88
N ARG A 184 11.30 16.56 10.12
CA ARG A 184 10.31 15.56 10.55
C ARG A 184 9.53 15.08 9.33
N ALA A 185 9.65 13.79 9.06
CA ALA A 185 8.87 13.15 8.00
C ALA A 185 7.41 12.97 8.47
N ASP A 186 6.44 13.62 7.80
CA ASP A 186 5.02 13.50 8.13
C ASP A 186 4.19 13.22 6.87
N VAL A 187 3.49 12.08 6.86
CA VAL A 187 2.62 11.67 5.76
C VAL A 187 1.29 12.44 5.72
N TYR A 188 0.94 13.20 6.76
CA TYR A 188 -0.33 13.92 6.90
C TYR A 188 -0.25 15.41 6.54
N HIS A 189 0.93 16.02 6.49
CA HIS A 189 1.13 17.46 6.29
C HIS A 189 1.73 17.79 4.90
N THR A 190 1.31 17.09 3.88
CA THR A 190 1.66 17.44 2.50
C THR A 190 0.64 18.45 1.97
N ARG A 191 1.07 19.69 1.84
CA ARG A 191 0.34 20.75 1.10
C ARG A 191 0.67 20.68 -0.37
#